data_13ef123fbe64dc4bc257edf6ae3ef752
#
_entry.id   13ef123fbe64dc4bc257edf6ae3ef752
#
_cell.length_a   1.000
_cell.length_b   1.000
_cell.length_c   1.000
_cell.angle_alpha   90.00
_cell.angle_beta   90.00
_cell.angle_gamma   90.00
#
_symmetry.space_group_name_H-M   'P 1'
#
loop_
_entity.id
_entity.type
_entity.pdbx_description
1 polymer ?
#
loop_
_entity_poly.entity_id
_entity_poly.type
_entity_poly.pdbx_seq_one_letter_code
_entity_poly.pdbx_strand_id
1 'polypeptide(L)' 'MRFKVGDKVRVLNDLEVDKMYGSDYVIPEMVEWLGKIATISIVSSNYYNLDIDGGEWCWTDEML' A
#
# COMPACT_ATOMS: atom_id res chain seq x y z
N MET A 1 -6.43 -11.92 0.37
CA MET A 1 -5.38 -10.92 0.72
C MET A 1 -4.18 -11.67 1.29
N ARG A 2 -2.96 -11.28 0.87
CA ARG A 2 -1.73 -11.98 1.29
C ARG A 2 -1.30 -11.65 2.73
N PHE A 3 -1.66 -10.46 3.20
CA PHE A 3 -1.17 -9.95 4.48
C PHE A 3 -2.31 -9.77 5.47
N LYS A 4 -1.94 -9.68 6.74
CA LYS A 4 -2.90 -9.46 7.84
C LYS A 4 -2.45 -8.30 8.71
N VAL A 5 -3.35 -7.83 9.56
CA VAL A 5 -3.04 -6.75 10.51
C VAL A 5 -1.82 -7.14 11.35
N GLY A 6 -0.89 -6.21 11.47
CA GLY A 6 0.36 -6.40 12.21
C GLY A 6 1.53 -6.88 11.35
N ASP A 7 1.29 -7.32 10.12
CA ASP A 7 2.37 -7.73 9.22
C ASP A 7 3.19 -6.52 8.78
N LYS A 8 4.51 -6.70 8.72
CA LYS A 8 5.40 -5.70 8.15
C LYS A 8 5.56 -5.98 6.66
N VAL A 9 5.44 -4.92 5.87
CA VAL A 9 5.52 -5.00 4.41
C VAL A 9 6.43 -3.90 3.90
N ARG A 10 6.94 -4.09 2.69
CA ARG A 10 7.67 -3.03 1.97
C ARG A 10 6.81 -2.60 0.80
N VAL A 11 6.57 -1.31 0.70
CA VAL A 11 5.95 -0.74 -0.50
C VAL A 11 6.95 -0.87 -1.64
N LEU A 12 6.52 -1.44 -2.76
CA LEU A 12 7.40 -1.62 -3.92
C LEU A 12 7.88 -0.25 -4.40
N ASN A 13 9.14 -0.16 -4.81
CA ASN A 13 9.74 1.12 -5.18
C ASN A 13 9.69 1.42 -6.67
N ASP A 14 9.15 0.50 -7.47
CA ASP A 14 9.03 0.66 -8.91
C ASP A 14 7.60 0.93 -9.37
N LEU A 15 6.72 1.30 -8.45
CA LEU A 15 5.33 1.63 -8.78
C LEU A 15 5.28 2.94 -9.55
N GLU A 16 4.39 2.98 -10.55
CA GLU A 16 4.21 4.14 -11.42
C GLU A 16 2.90 4.86 -11.08
N VAL A 17 2.94 6.19 -11.08
CA VAL A 17 1.76 7.02 -10.87
C VAL A 17 0.76 6.79 -12.00
N ASP A 18 -0.53 6.77 -11.63
CA ASP A 18 -1.66 6.60 -12.54
C ASP A 18 -1.72 5.23 -13.23
N LYS A 19 -0.96 4.26 -12.73
CA LYS A 19 -1.02 2.88 -13.21
C LYS A 19 -1.81 2.05 -12.20
N MET A 20 -2.65 1.15 -12.72
CA MET A 20 -3.45 0.26 -11.87
C MET A 20 -2.60 -0.88 -11.32
N TYR A 21 -2.79 -1.15 -10.03
CA TYR A 21 -2.17 -2.29 -9.34
C TYR A 21 -3.29 -3.00 -8.57
N GLY A 22 -3.84 -4.03 -9.18
CA GLY A 22 -5.03 -4.66 -8.63
C GLY A 22 -6.26 -3.79 -8.81
N SER A 23 -6.95 -3.50 -7.73
CA SER A 23 -8.20 -2.73 -7.76
C SER A 23 -8.01 -1.23 -7.56
N ASP A 24 -6.77 -0.76 -7.42
CA ASP A 24 -6.49 0.64 -7.15
C ASP A 24 -5.22 1.09 -7.90
N TYR A 25 -4.99 2.39 -7.92
CA TYR A 25 -3.84 2.94 -8.63
C TYR A 25 -3.03 3.87 -7.72
N VAL A 26 -1.78 4.10 -8.11
CA VAL A 26 -0.86 4.97 -7.36
C VAL A 26 -1.10 6.40 -7.78
N ILE A 27 -1.30 7.28 -6.78
CA ILE A 27 -1.43 8.73 -7.00
C ILE A 27 -0.11 9.41 -6.58
N PRO A 28 0.13 10.66 -7.04
CA PRO A 28 1.39 11.35 -6.73
C PRO A 28 1.73 11.42 -5.25
N GLU A 29 0.72 11.57 -4.39
CA GLU A 29 0.90 11.68 -2.95
C GLU A 29 1.45 10.42 -2.30
N MET A 30 1.32 9.28 -2.98
CA MET A 30 1.81 7.98 -2.46
C MET A 30 3.30 7.78 -2.75
N VAL A 31 3.89 8.57 -3.65
CA VAL A 31 5.25 8.37 -4.14
C VAL A 31 6.30 8.47 -3.02
N GLU A 32 6.06 9.31 -2.02
CA GLU A 32 7.02 9.47 -0.92
C GLU A 32 7.17 8.20 -0.07
N TRP A 33 6.24 7.26 -0.19
CA TRP A 33 6.26 6.02 0.59
C TRP A 33 6.87 4.85 -0.16
N LEU A 34 7.23 5.02 -1.44
CA LEU A 34 7.81 3.92 -2.24
C LEU A 34 9.10 3.43 -1.62
N GLY A 35 9.24 2.11 -1.53
CA GLY A 35 10.42 1.46 -0.96
C GLY A 35 10.48 1.45 0.56
N LYS A 36 9.50 2.05 1.24
CA LYS A 36 9.50 2.13 2.70
C LYS A 36 8.84 0.91 3.32
N ILE A 37 9.26 0.60 4.54
CA ILE A 37 8.67 -0.49 5.32
C ILE A 37 7.56 0.09 6.19
N ALA A 38 6.42 -0.62 6.23
CA ALA A 38 5.26 -0.20 6.99
C ALA A 38 4.60 -1.41 7.63
N THR A 39 3.66 -1.15 8.53
CA THR A 39 2.88 -2.20 9.19
C THR A 39 1.43 -2.07 8.76
N ILE A 40 0.82 -3.21 8.44
CA ILE A 40 -0.59 -3.27 8.08
C ILE A 40 -1.43 -2.90 9.31
N SER A 41 -2.25 -1.87 9.20
CA SER A 41 -3.13 -1.43 10.28
C SER A 41 -4.57 -1.90 10.09
N ILE A 42 -5.03 -1.98 8.84
CA ILE A 42 -6.39 -2.44 8.52
C ILE A 42 -6.33 -3.29 7.26
N VAL A 43 -7.11 -4.36 7.24
CA VAL A 43 -7.31 -5.19 6.05
C VAL A 43 -8.78 -5.07 5.64
N SER A 44 -9.01 -4.65 4.41
CA SER A 44 -10.34 -4.61 3.79
C SER A 44 -10.43 -5.65 2.70
N SER A 45 -11.60 -5.74 2.03
CA SER A 45 -11.83 -6.81 1.07
C SER A 45 -10.87 -6.79 -0.12
N ASN A 46 -10.37 -5.61 -0.51
CA ASN A 46 -9.50 -5.48 -1.68
C ASN A 46 -8.37 -4.47 -1.50
N TYR A 47 -8.11 -4.00 -0.27
CA TYR A 47 -6.99 -3.10 0.00
C TYR A 47 -6.55 -3.18 1.45
N TYR A 48 -5.41 -2.57 1.75
CA TYR A 48 -4.88 -2.41 3.10
C TYR A 48 -4.72 -0.94 3.42
N ASN A 49 -4.79 -0.61 4.72
CA ASN A 49 -4.27 0.65 5.21
C ASN A 49 -2.95 0.37 5.94
N LEU A 50 -2.01 1.29 5.83
CA LEU A 50 -0.68 1.17 6.45
C LEU A 50 -0.53 2.25 7.51
N ASP A 51 0.31 1.98 8.50
CA ASP A 51 0.58 2.95 9.57
C ASP A 51 1.40 4.14 9.08
N ILE A 52 2.21 3.94 8.04
CA ILE A 52 3.21 4.91 7.59
C ILE A 52 2.59 6.22 7.12
N ASP A 53 1.38 6.17 6.55
CA ASP A 53 0.68 7.35 6.05
C ASP A 53 -0.52 7.72 6.92
N GLY A 54 -0.60 7.17 8.12
CA GLY A 54 -1.72 7.40 9.03
C GLY A 54 -3.03 6.79 8.56
N GLY A 55 -2.97 5.81 7.67
CA GLY A 55 -4.15 5.16 7.11
C GLY A 55 -4.86 5.96 6.03
N GLU A 56 -4.18 6.95 5.45
CA GLU A 56 -4.80 7.87 4.49
C GLU A 56 -5.02 7.23 3.12
N TRP A 57 -4.08 6.38 2.68
CA TRP A 57 -4.12 5.80 1.32
C TRP A 57 -4.47 4.33 1.36
N CYS A 58 -5.02 3.83 0.25
CA CYS A 58 -5.35 2.41 0.07
C CYS A 58 -4.23 1.73 -0.72
N TRP A 59 -3.73 0.62 -0.21
CA TRP A 59 -2.63 -0.14 -0.81
C TRP A 59 -3.13 -1.54 -1.14
N THR A 60 -2.83 -2.02 -2.33
CA THR A 60 -3.26 -3.34 -2.77
C THR A 60 -2.12 -4.37 -2.62
N ASP A 61 -2.47 -5.66 -2.73
CA ASP A 61 -1.47 -6.72 -2.71
C ASP A 61 -0.36 -6.48 -3.74
N GLU A 62 -0.72 -5.95 -4.91
CA GLU A 62 0.21 -5.74 -6.00
C GLU A 62 1.19 -4.59 -5.75
N MET A 63 0.91 -3.74 -4.78
CA MET A 63 1.77 -2.61 -4.41
C MET A 63 2.80 -2.96 -3.33
N LEU A 64 2.67 -4.13 -2.72
CA LEU A 64 3.45 -4.50 -1.51
C LEU A 64 4.38 -5.69 -1.71
#